data_4795df48d03accee0ef1eb753c13b780
#
_entry.id   4795df48d03accee0ef1eb753c13b780
#
_cell.length_a   1.000
_cell.length_b   1.000
_cell.length_c   1.000
_cell.angle_alpha   90.00
_cell.angle_beta   90.00
_cell.angle_gamma   90.00
#
_symmetry.space_group_name_H-M   'P 1'
#
loop_
_entity.id
_entity.type
_entity.pdbx_description
1 polymer ?
#
loop_
_entity_poly.entity_id
_entity_poly.type
_entity_poly.pdbx_seq_one_letter_code
_entity_poly.pdbx_strand_id
1 'polypeptide(L)'
;MKDFIFEPINTNTIQKCHELNEKNVPNVGSRSLKGLTNSLENSDYSECILFRDQVVGFVICFLDNEITKSYMEQIDHKNFREISNRVSNFLYIDRIAVDIEYRNKKLGSQLYSNIVDFSKNNSITSLTAEINLLPSINISSFEFHKKFNFYEIDTVKYSEDYEVSLQKKEIN
;
A
#
# COMPACT_ATOMS: atom_id res chain seq x y z
N MET A 1 11.68 -2.42 20.06
CA MET A 1 11.53 -3.05 18.73
C MET A 1 12.09 -4.47 18.66
N LYS A 2 12.62 -5.03 19.76
CA LYS A 2 13.26 -6.38 19.76
C LYS A 2 12.31 -7.55 19.46
N ASP A 3 11.00 -7.35 19.48
CA ASP A 3 10.02 -8.45 19.36
C ASP A 3 9.20 -8.40 18.05
N PHE A 4 9.44 -7.44 17.17
CA PHE A 4 8.77 -7.35 15.86
C PHE A 4 9.70 -7.91 14.79
N ILE A 5 9.17 -8.84 14.01
CA ILE A 5 9.87 -9.47 12.87
C ILE A 5 9.25 -8.96 11.59
N PHE A 6 10.08 -8.48 10.68
CA PHE A 6 9.69 -8.04 9.34
C PHE A 6 10.12 -9.12 8.35
N GLU A 7 9.17 -9.66 7.61
CA GLU A 7 9.43 -10.72 6.63
C GLU A 7 8.52 -10.62 5.40
N PRO A 8 8.91 -11.18 4.26
CA PRO A 8 8.04 -11.27 3.09
C PRO A 8 6.74 -12.01 3.43
N ILE A 9 5.61 -11.52 2.87
CA ILE A 9 4.33 -12.22 3.00
C ILE A 9 4.45 -13.56 2.27
N ASN A 10 3.96 -14.62 2.90
CA ASN A 10 4.02 -15.99 2.38
C ASN A 10 2.70 -16.75 2.63
N THR A 11 2.64 -18.02 2.24
CA THR A 11 1.45 -18.86 2.38
C THR A 11 0.96 -19.05 3.82
N ASN A 12 1.85 -18.89 4.82
CA ASN A 12 1.50 -19.02 6.24
C ASN A 12 0.98 -17.70 6.83
N THR A 13 1.31 -16.55 6.22
CA THR A 13 0.97 -15.22 6.73
C THR A 13 -0.13 -14.52 5.94
N ILE A 14 -0.40 -14.92 4.68
CA ILE A 14 -1.36 -14.25 3.80
C ILE A 14 -2.79 -14.22 4.37
N GLN A 15 -3.24 -15.29 5.03
CA GLN A 15 -4.56 -15.31 5.66
C GLN A 15 -4.64 -14.28 6.79
N LYS A 16 -3.61 -14.18 7.62
CA LYS A 16 -3.55 -13.19 8.71
C LYS A 16 -3.46 -11.76 8.18
N CYS A 17 -2.76 -11.55 7.05
CA CYS A 17 -2.76 -10.27 6.34
C CYS A 17 -4.16 -9.92 5.83
N HIS A 18 -4.91 -10.88 5.29
CA HIS A 18 -6.29 -10.69 4.87
C HIS A 18 -7.20 -10.31 6.05
N GLU A 19 -7.11 -11.00 7.17
CA GLU A 19 -7.88 -10.68 8.37
C GLU A 19 -7.58 -9.25 8.86
N LEU A 20 -6.31 -8.83 8.83
CA LEU A 20 -5.91 -7.47 9.16
C LEU A 20 -6.40 -6.46 8.14
N ASN A 21 -6.41 -6.80 6.83
CA ASN A 21 -6.99 -5.97 5.79
C ASN A 21 -8.45 -5.66 6.09
N GLU A 22 -9.26 -6.69 6.32
CA GLU A 22 -10.70 -6.55 6.54
C GLU A 22 -11.02 -5.76 7.83
N LYS A 23 -10.19 -5.86 8.86
CA LYS A 23 -10.30 -5.00 10.07
C LYS A 23 -10.03 -3.52 9.78
N ASN A 24 -9.34 -3.18 8.71
CA ASN A 24 -8.99 -1.81 8.36
C ASN A 24 -9.91 -1.20 7.28
N VAL A 25 -10.92 -1.92 6.81
CA VAL A 25 -11.97 -1.37 5.93
C VAL A 25 -12.78 -0.31 6.69
N PRO A 26 -13.10 0.85 6.10
CA PRO A 26 -12.94 1.25 4.69
C PRO A 26 -11.61 1.96 4.36
N ASN A 27 -10.68 2.11 5.31
CA ASN A 27 -9.43 2.85 5.09
C ASN A 27 -8.51 2.16 4.06
N VAL A 28 -8.60 0.84 3.94
CA VAL A 28 -8.12 0.05 2.81
C VAL A 28 -9.32 -0.62 2.15
N GLY A 29 -9.26 -0.83 0.85
CA GLY A 29 -10.34 -1.52 0.13
C GLY A 29 -10.52 -2.96 0.61
N SER A 30 -11.76 -3.41 0.81
CA SER A 30 -12.06 -4.82 1.07
C SER A 30 -11.61 -5.68 -0.12
N ARG A 31 -11.08 -6.87 0.17
CA ARG A 31 -10.66 -7.82 -0.86
C ARG A 31 -10.79 -9.25 -0.33
N SER A 32 -11.34 -10.16 -1.13
CA SER A 32 -11.38 -11.57 -0.74
C SER A 32 -9.99 -12.16 -0.51
N LEU A 33 -9.87 -13.21 0.28
CA LEU A 33 -8.60 -13.91 0.50
C LEU A 33 -7.97 -14.34 -0.84
N LYS A 34 -8.76 -14.90 -1.76
CA LYS A 34 -8.31 -15.26 -3.11
C LYS A 34 -7.78 -14.04 -3.88
N GLY A 35 -8.48 -12.90 -3.79
CA GLY A 35 -8.05 -11.66 -4.43
C GLY A 35 -6.76 -11.11 -3.83
N LEU A 36 -6.58 -11.20 -2.51
CA LEU A 36 -5.34 -10.77 -1.85
C LEU A 36 -4.17 -11.71 -2.18
N THR A 37 -4.41 -13.02 -2.23
CA THR A 37 -3.41 -14.01 -2.67
C THR A 37 -2.97 -13.72 -4.10
N ASN A 38 -3.91 -13.47 -5.00
CA ASN A 38 -3.60 -13.09 -6.39
C ASN A 38 -2.81 -11.78 -6.47
N SER A 39 -3.12 -10.79 -5.61
CA SER A 39 -2.32 -9.56 -5.51
C SER A 39 -0.90 -9.86 -5.06
N LEU A 40 -0.72 -10.74 -4.07
CA LEU A 40 0.60 -11.13 -3.58
C LEU A 40 1.44 -11.82 -4.69
N GLU A 41 0.84 -12.74 -5.44
CA GLU A 41 1.50 -13.47 -6.53
C GLU A 41 1.98 -12.56 -7.66
N ASN A 42 1.34 -11.41 -7.85
CA ASN A 42 1.67 -10.43 -8.88
C ASN A 42 2.41 -9.20 -8.34
N SER A 43 2.68 -9.14 -7.03
CA SER A 43 3.36 -8.01 -6.39
C SER A 43 4.88 -8.10 -6.56
N ASP A 44 5.52 -6.93 -6.64
CA ASP A 44 6.98 -6.81 -6.75
C ASP A 44 7.64 -6.65 -5.38
N TYR A 45 6.89 -6.14 -4.40
CA TYR A 45 7.34 -6.02 -3.01
C TYR A 45 6.16 -6.29 -2.07
N SER A 46 6.39 -7.15 -1.10
CA SER A 46 5.43 -7.39 -0.03
C SER A 46 6.16 -7.71 1.28
N GLU A 47 5.67 -7.18 2.38
CA GLU A 47 6.23 -7.41 3.71
C GLU A 47 5.13 -7.43 4.76
N CYS A 48 5.25 -8.29 5.76
CA CYS A 48 4.43 -8.26 6.95
C CYS A 48 5.27 -8.12 8.22
N ILE A 49 4.62 -7.66 9.27
CA ILE A 49 5.19 -7.50 10.60
C ILE A 49 4.57 -8.53 11.52
N LEU A 50 5.39 -9.40 12.08
CA LEU A 50 4.97 -10.39 13.06
C LEU A 50 5.30 -9.91 14.48
N PHE A 51 4.37 -10.14 15.39
CA PHE A 51 4.57 -10.04 16.82
C PHE A 51 3.89 -11.25 17.48
N ARG A 52 4.68 -12.13 18.14
CA ARG A 52 4.17 -13.37 18.76
C ARG A 52 3.27 -14.16 17.80
N ASP A 53 3.76 -14.44 16.60
CA ASP A 53 3.06 -15.19 15.54
C ASP A 53 1.78 -14.53 14.98
N GLN A 54 1.47 -13.30 15.38
CA GLN A 54 0.37 -12.53 14.79
C GLN A 54 0.89 -11.52 13.77
N VAL A 55 0.19 -11.37 12.65
CA VAL A 55 0.45 -10.26 11.72
C VAL A 55 -0.17 -9.00 12.30
N VAL A 56 0.68 -8.01 12.59
CA VAL A 56 0.28 -6.72 13.17
C VAL A 56 0.44 -5.55 12.21
N GLY A 57 0.99 -5.80 11.05
CA GLY A 57 1.09 -4.85 9.95
C GLY A 57 1.50 -5.55 8.66
N PHE A 58 1.20 -4.96 7.51
CA PHE A 58 1.66 -5.45 6.21
C PHE A 58 1.61 -4.36 5.14
N VAL A 59 2.30 -4.61 4.04
CA VAL A 59 2.29 -3.79 2.83
C VAL A 59 2.39 -4.67 1.59
N ILE A 60 1.73 -4.25 0.50
CA ILE A 60 1.84 -4.85 -0.84
C ILE A 60 2.04 -3.71 -1.84
N CYS A 61 3.07 -3.84 -2.68
CA CYS A 61 3.45 -2.83 -3.67
C CYS A 61 3.69 -3.45 -5.05
N PHE A 62 3.53 -2.62 -6.07
CA PHE A 62 3.66 -2.98 -7.48
C PHE A 62 4.54 -1.99 -8.23
N LEU A 63 5.43 -2.50 -9.09
CA LEU A 63 6.26 -1.68 -9.97
C LEU A 63 5.48 -1.17 -11.19
N ASP A 64 5.90 -0.05 -11.74
CA ASP A 64 5.47 0.43 -13.06
C ASP A 64 6.14 -0.39 -14.17
N ASN A 65 5.58 -1.57 -14.46
CA ASN A 65 6.05 -2.45 -15.52
C ASN A 65 4.88 -3.09 -16.29
N GLU A 66 5.14 -3.70 -17.43
CA GLU A 66 4.10 -4.25 -18.33
C GLU A 66 3.35 -5.43 -17.70
N ILE A 67 4.00 -6.22 -16.85
CA ILE A 67 3.36 -7.35 -16.15
C ILE A 67 2.34 -6.82 -15.16
N THR A 68 2.75 -5.85 -14.34
CA THR A 68 1.85 -5.17 -13.39
C THR A 68 0.70 -4.48 -14.11
N LYS A 69 0.95 -3.74 -15.19
CA LYS A 69 -0.10 -3.07 -15.98
C LYS A 69 -1.14 -4.07 -16.48
N SER A 70 -0.70 -5.19 -17.03
CA SER A 70 -1.59 -6.26 -17.49
C SER A 70 -2.43 -6.84 -16.35
N TYR A 71 -1.82 -7.09 -15.19
CA TYR A 71 -2.54 -7.56 -14.01
C TYR A 71 -3.57 -6.54 -13.51
N MET A 72 -3.17 -5.27 -13.39
CA MET A 72 -4.05 -4.20 -12.92
C MET A 72 -5.22 -3.93 -13.86
N GLU A 73 -5.03 -4.11 -15.18
CA GLU A 73 -6.09 -4.04 -16.18
C GLU A 73 -7.08 -5.20 -16.01
N GLN A 74 -6.59 -6.44 -15.81
CA GLN A 74 -7.45 -7.61 -15.61
C GLN A 74 -8.38 -7.47 -14.40
N ILE A 75 -7.94 -6.79 -13.35
CA ILE A 75 -8.74 -6.56 -12.13
C ILE A 75 -9.48 -5.20 -12.13
N ASP A 76 -9.42 -4.44 -13.24
CA ASP A 76 -9.96 -3.06 -13.38
C ASP A 76 -9.51 -2.13 -12.25
N HIS A 77 -8.20 -2.11 -11.95
CA HIS A 77 -7.65 -1.28 -10.88
C HIS A 77 -7.55 0.19 -11.29
N LYS A 78 -8.61 0.95 -11.04
CA LYS A 78 -8.77 2.33 -11.51
C LYS A 78 -7.68 3.26 -11.00
N ASN A 79 -7.35 3.22 -9.71
CA ASN A 79 -6.36 4.12 -9.11
C ASN A 79 -4.95 3.90 -9.70
N PHE A 80 -4.54 2.66 -9.91
CA PHE A 80 -3.26 2.36 -10.56
C PHE A 80 -3.22 2.93 -11.99
N ARG A 81 -4.29 2.76 -12.76
CA ARG A 81 -4.40 3.31 -14.12
C ARG A 81 -4.27 4.85 -14.13
N GLU A 82 -4.95 5.55 -13.20
CA GLU A 82 -4.86 7.00 -13.08
C GLU A 82 -3.46 7.47 -12.71
N ILE A 83 -2.78 6.75 -11.81
CA ILE A 83 -1.38 7.03 -11.46
C ILE A 83 -0.45 6.79 -12.65
N SER A 84 -0.58 5.66 -13.35
CA SER A 84 0.25 5.32 -14.52
C SER A 84 0.15 6.32 -15.65
N ASN A 85 -0.98 7.03 -15.77
CA ASN A 85 -1.15 8.10 -16.75
C ASN A 85 -0.42 9.40 -16.40
N ARG A 86 0.04 9.56 -15.16
CA ARG A 86 0.62 10.81 -14.63
C ARG A 86 2.07 10.67 -14.19
N VAL A 87 2.47 9.47 -13.81
CA VAL A 87 3.79 9.18 -13.22
C VAL A 87 4.40 8.00 -13.95
N SER A 88 5.70 8.00 -14.13
CA SER A 88 6.48 6.88 -14.67
C SER A 88 7.57 6.48 -13.68
N ASN A 89 8.07 5.25 -13.80
CA ASN A 89 9.13 4.69 -12.96
C ASN A 89 8.82 4.82 -11.46
N PHE A 90 7.69 4.29 -11.05
CA PHE A 90 7.22 4.34 -9.67
C PHE A 90 7.03 2.95 -9.05
N LEU A 91 7.04 2.91 -7.74
CA LEU A 91 6.49 1.81 -6.94
C LEU A 91 5.16 2.27 -6.34
N TYR A 92 4.11 1.58 -6.69
CA TYR A 92 2.75 1.84 -6.20
C TYR A 92 2.47 1.06 -4.92
N ILE A 93 2.09 1.76 -3.86
CA ILE A 93 1.65 1.17 -2.59
C ILE A 93 0.16 0.90 -2.70
N ASP A 94 -0.23 -0.33 -3.09
CA ASP A 94 -1.64 -0.74 -3.23
C ASP A 94 -2.34 -0.78 -1.88
N ARG A 95 -1.66 -1.32 -0.88
CA ARG A 95 -2.20 -1.37 0.48
C ARG A 95 -1.12 -1.41 1.53
N ILE A 96 -1.38 -0.70 2.60
CA ILE A 96 -0.59 -0.73 3.82
C ILE A 96 -1.53 -0.64 5.02
N ALA A 97 -1.37 -1.52 5.98
CA ALA A 97 -2.15 -1.52 7.21
C ALA A 97 -1.28 -1.85 8.42
N VAL A 98 -1.60 -1.20 9.54
CA VAL A 98 -1.06 -1.54 10.86
C VAL A 98 -2.24 -1.66 11.81
N ASP A 99 -2.28 -2.75 12.57
CA ASP A 99 -3.31 -3.03 13.56
C ASP A 99 -3.38 -1.87 14.57
N ILE A 100 -4.59 -1.45 14.90
CA ILE A 100 -4.86 -0.27 15.72
C ILE A 100 -4.17 -0.35 17.11
N GLU A 101 -4.05 -1.56 17.67
CA GLU A 101 -3.40 -1.80 18.96
C GLU A 101 -1.86 -1.63 18.91
N TYR A 102 -1.32 -1.65 17.68
CA TYR A 102 0.12 -1.54 17.43
C TYR A 102 0.52 -0.22 16.76
N ARG A 103 -0.42 0.70 16.54
CA ARG A 103 -0.13 2.05 16.05
C ARG A 103 0.74 2.84 17.04
N ASN A 104 1.34 3.90 16.57
CA ASN A 104 2.27 4.76 17.33
C ASN A 104 3.56 4.07 17.84
N LYS A 105 3.82 2.82 17.43
CA LYS A 105 5.06 2.09 17.69
C LYS A 105 6.08 2.19 16.54
N LYS A 106 5.89 3.15 15.62
CA LYS A 106 6.73 3.39 14.44
C LYS A 106 6.77 2.24 13.42
N LEU A 107 5.86 1.26 13.51
CA LEU A 107 5.84 0.11 12.60
C LEU A 107 5.55 0.52 11.15
N GLY A 108 4.56 1.38 10.92
CA GLY A 108 4.30 1.93 9.60
C GLY A 108 5.50 2.72 9.05
N SER A 109 6.21 3.47 9.91
CA SER A 109 7.42 4.19 9.51
C SER A 109 8.54 3.23 9.07
N GLN A 110 8.67 2.08 9.73
CA GLN A 110 9.65 1.08 9.34
C GLN A 110 9.29 0.43 8.00
N LEU A 111 8.01 0.08 7.77
CA LEU A 111 7.57 -0.40 6.45
C LEU A 111 7.91 0.60 5.34
N TYR A 112 7.64 1.90 5.57
CA TYR A 112 8.00 2.93 4.59
C TYR A 112 9.50 3.08 4.38
N SER A 113 10.32 2.95 5.42
CA SER A 113 11.77 2.93 5.27
C SER A 113 12.22 1.76 4.39
N ASN A 114 11.69 0.56 4.63
CA ASN A 114 12.02 -0.63 3.86
C ASN A 114 11.58 -0.49 2.38
N ILE A 115 10.41 0.11 2.12
CA ILE A 115 9.92 0.42 0.77
C ILE A 115 10.87 1.41 0.06
N VAL A 116 11.32 2.45 0.76
CA VAL A 116 12.27 3.43 0.21
C VAL A 116 13.61 2.76 -0.13
N ASP A 117 14.12 1.91 0.74
CA ASP A 117 15.36 1.18 0.51
C ASP A 117 15.23 0.21 -0.68
N PHE A 118 14.11 -0.52 -0.77
CA PHE A 118 13.80 -1.33 -1.94
C PHE A 118 13.77 -0.50 -3.22
N SER A 119 13.12 0.66 -3.20
CA SER A 119 13.00 1.54 -4.36
C SER A 119 14.36 2.05 -4.83
N LYS A 120 15.23 2.49 -3.90
CA LYS A 120 16.59 2.92 -4.21
C LYS A 120 17.43 1.79 -4.85
N ASN A 121 17.33 0.60 -4.30
CA ASN A 121 18.07 -0.56 -4.81
C ASN A 121 17.61 -1.02 -6.20
N ASN A 122 16.38 -0.63 -6.60
CA ASN A 122 15.80 -0.96 -7.90
C ASN A 122 15.71 0.25 -8.86
N SER A 123 16.40 1.36 -8.55
CA SER A 123 16.43 2.58 -9.38
C SER A 123 15.04 3.16 -9.65
N ILE A 124 14.11 3.02 -8.72
CA ILE A 124 12.78 3.61 -8.75
C ILE A 124 12.87 5.07 -8.33
N THR A 125 12.25 5.96 -9.10
CA THR A 125 12.36 7.41 -8.87
C THR A 125 11.26 7.97 -7.99
N SER A 126 10.14 7.26 -7.81
CA SER A 126 9.04 7.74 -6.99
C SER A 126 8.23 6.63 -6.34
N LEU A 127 7.65 6.93 -5.17
CA LEU A 127 6.55 6.16 -4.57
C LEU A 127 5.23 6.83 -4.90
N THR A 128 4.20 6.03 -5.11
CA THR A 128 2.83 6.51 -5.32
C THR A 128 1.84 5.75 -4.45
N ALA A 129 0.75 6.40 -4.10
CA ALA A 129 -0.37 5.82 -3.36
C ALA A 129 -1.63 6.63 -3.64
N GLU A 130 -2.80 6.14 -3.22
CA GLU A 130 -4.01 6.95 -3.14
C GLU A 130 -4.52 7.03 -1.70
N ILE A 131 -5.28 8.09 -1.43
CA ILE A 131 -5.94 8.31 -0.14
C ILE A 131 -7.41 8.66 -0.39
N ASN A 132 -8.33 7.94 0.25
CA ASN A 132 -9.77 8.20 0.12
C ASN A 132 -10.11 9.61 0.63
N LEU A 133 -10.86 10.36 -0.19
CA LEU A 133 -11.50 11.63 0.15
C LEU A 133 -12.99 11.45 0.46
N LEU A 134 -13.66 10.56 -0.27
CA LEU A 134 -15.07 10.20 -0.09
C LEU A 134 -15.22 8.69 0.11
N PRO A 135 -16.23 8.26 0.90
CA PRO A 135 -17.26 9.04 1.60
C PRO A 135 -16.74 9.78 2.84
N SER A 136 -15.52 9.49 3.29
CA SER A 136 -14.87 10.18 4.40
C SER A 136 -13.36 10.24 4.19
N ILE A 137 -12.78 11.37 4.53
CA ILE A 137 -11.34 11.60 4.40
C ILE A 137 -10.59 10.70 5.39
N ASN A 138 -9.63 9.93 4.89
CA ASN A 138 -8.69 9.18 5.73
C ASN A 138 -7.58 10.11 6.26
N ILE A 139 -7.93 10.93 7.26
CA ILE A 139 -7.02 11.93 7.86
C ILE A 139 -5.74 11.27 8.38
N SER A 140 -5.84 10.11 9.01
CA SER A 140 -4.66 9.39 9.52
C SER A 140 -3.68 9.02 8.42
N SER A 141 -4.18 8.63 7.25
CA SER A 141 -3.36 8.34 6.08
C SER A 141 -2.71 9.60 5.52
N PHE A 142 -3.44 10.72 5.41
CA PHE A 142 -2.87 12.00 4.98
C PHE A 142 -1.73 12.46 5.87
N GLU A 143 -1.94 12.50 7.18
CA GLU A 143 -0.93 12.91 8.15
C GLU A 143 0.30 11.99 8.12
N PHE A 144 0.08 10.70 7.91
CA PHE A 144 1.15 9.73 7.78
C PHE A 144 1.97 9.96 6.50
N HIS A 145 1.33 10.07 5.34
CA HIS A 145 1.99 10.31 4.06
C HIS A 145 2.75 11.65 4.05
N LYS A 146 2.15 12.70 4.62
CA LYS A 146 2.79 14.01 4.76
C LYS A 146 4.11 13.94 5.53
N LYS A 147 4.20 13.13 6.60
CA LYS A 147 5.45 12.91 7.36
C LYS A 147 6.56 12.28 6.52
N PHE A 148 6.20 11.55 5.47
CA PHE A 148 7.12 10.93 4.52
C PHE A 148 7.36 11.77 3.26
N ASN A 149 6.94 13.05 3.27
CA ASN A 149 7.09 13.99 2.16
C ASN A 149 6.33 13.54 0.89
N PHE A 150 5.19 12.87 1.05
CA PHE A 150 4.24 12.72 -0.04
C PHE A 150 3.50 14.04 -0.27
N TYR A 151 3.14 14.28 -1.50
CA TYR A 151 2.32 15.41 -1.92
C TYR A 151 1.26 14.94 -2.91
N GLU A 152 0.13 15.65 -2.94
CA GLU A 152 -0.94 15.40 -3.89
C GLU A 152 -0.52 15.84 -5.29
N ILE A 153 -0.72 14.96 -6.27
CA ILE A 153 -0.50 15.27 -7.70
C ILE A 153 -1.81 15.51 -8.45
N ASP A 154 -2.90 14.93 -7.99
CA ASP A 154 -4.24 15.11 -8.56
C ASP A 154 -5.31 14.51 -7.64
N THR A 155 -6.59 14.81 -7.93
CA THR A 155 -7.75 14.16 -7.33
C THR A 155 -8.61 13.54 -8.43
N VAL A 156 -9.18 12.36 -8.15
CA VAL A 156 -10.04 11.64 -9.11
C VAL A 156 -11.35 11.28 -8.44
N LYS A 157 -12.45 11.78 -9.02
CA LYS A 157 -13.80 11.46 -8.59
C LYS A 157 -14.41 10.41 -9.51
N TYR A 158 -14.71 9.24 -8.98
CA TYR A 158 -15.30 8.11 -9.74
C TYR A 158 -16.82 8.07 -9.65
N SER A 159 -17.39 8.54 -8.55
CA SER A 159 -18.84 8.63 -8.31
C SER A 159 -19.14 9.70 -7.26
N GLU A 160 -20.42 9.87 -6.92
CA GLU A 160 -20.84 10.78 -5.83
C GLU A 160 -20.22 10.39 -4.48
N ASP A 161 -19.95 9.10 -4.26
CA ASP A 161 -19.49 8.54 -2.99
C ASP A 161 -18.04 8.04 -3.03
N TYR A 162 -17.32 8.21 -4.16
CA TYR A 162 -15.95 7.73 -4.27
C TYR A 162 -15.04 8.72 -4.97
N GLU A 163 -14.14 9.30 -4.21
CA GLU A 163 -13.10 10.22 -4.67
C GLU A 163 -11.80 9.91 -3.94
N VAL A 164 -10.69 10.04 -4.62
CA VAL A 164 -9.35 9.79 -4.08
C VAL A 164 -8.39 10.93 -4.39
N SER A 165 -7.45 11.16 -3.49
CA SER A 165 -6.26 11.96 -3.72
C SER A 165 -5.13 11.05 -4.18
N LEU A 166 -4.53 11.34 -5.33
CA LEU A 166 -3.35 10.66 -5.84
C LEU A 166 -2.10 11.30 -5.23
N GLN A 167 -1.28 10.50 -4.57
CA GLN A 167 -0.13 10.95 -3.81
C GLN A 167 1.17 10.47 -4.45
N LYS A 168 2.19 11.30 -4.41
CA LYS A 168 3.54 10.99 -4.90
C LYS A 168 4.61 11.44 -3.90
N LYS A 169 5.71 10.67 -3.84
CA LYS A 169 6.95 11.04 -3.15
C LYS A 169 8.12 10.77 -4.08
N GLU A 170 9.02 11.73 -4.23
CA GLU A 170 10.28 11.53 -4.95
C GLU A 170 11.25 10.68 -4.09
N ILE A 171 11.97 9.78 -4.76
CA ILE A 171 13.07 9.00 -4.18
C ILE A 171 14.40 9.60 -4.65
N ASN A 172 15.16 10.12 -3.71
CA ASN A 172 16.48 10.72 -3.93
C ASN A 172 17.58 9.76 -3.48
#